data_9375c6be792f56c59387a37f72a25042
#
_entry.id   9375c6be792f56c59387a37f72a25042
#
_cell.length_a   1.000
_cell.length_b   1.000
_cell.length_c   1.000
_cell.angle_alpha   90.00
_cell.angle_beta   90.00
_cell.angle_gamma   90.00
#
_symmetry.space_group_name_H-M   'P 1'
#
loop_
_entity.id
_entity.type
_entity.pdbx_description
1 polymer ?
#
loop_
_entity_poly.entity_id
_entity_poly.type
_entity_poly.pdbx_seq_one_letter_code
_entity_poly.pdbx_strand_id
1 'polypeptide(L)'
;MEVYKYAVNTELLNKKVRFIRPYFDSISDDICVRTIKTYKGNPVYRDYNQAIEFAQLLLHRYSYDITTIGQNDISTPPFWIDTSKLFELYVFHHLRRVFTGKNEISYHVRAHFQELDYLLKPELWPNPYVIDAKYKPRYKECKTISKEDVREVSGYARLSKIYELLGLDEESAIPIKCLIIYPDQDKNEFFTFNREKDPEFERISGYVRLYKVGIKLPLIK
;
A
#
# COMPACT_ATOMS: atom_id res chain seq x y z
N MET A 1 25.86 -13.09 -15.46
CA MET A 1 26.48 -12.11 -14.54
C MET A 1 25.73 -10.80 -14.45
N GLU A 2 24.42 -10.90 -14.23
CA GLU A 2 23.48 -9.77 -14.20
C GLU A 2 23.79 -8.74 -13.09
N VAL A 3 24.26 -9.18 -11.93
CA VAL A 3 24.55 -8.29 -10.79
C VAL A 3 25.65 -7.25 -11.10
N TYR A 4 26.54 -7.53 -12.06
CA TYR A 4 27.58 -6.57 -12.45
C TYR A 4 27.03 -5.29 -13.08
N LYS A 5 25.92 -5.38 -13.79
CA LYS A 5 25.24 -4.21 -14.42
C LYS A 5 24.76 -3.19 -13.39
N TYR A 6 24.52 -3.63 -12.16
CA TYR A 6 23.96 -2.81 -11.08
C TYR A 6 24.97 -2.44 -9.98
N ALA A 7 26.19 -3.00 -10.04
CA ALA A 7 27.26 -2.71 -9.07
C ALA A 7 28.04 -1.43 -9.40
N VAL A 8 27.31 -0.38 -9.78
CA VAL A 8 27.92 0.89 -10.15
C VAL A 8 28.32 1.65 -8.88
N ASN A 9 29.63 1.77 -8.63
CA ASN A 9 30.29 2.69 -7.68
C ASN A 9 30.97 2.16 -6.42
N THR A 10 31.25 0.88 -6.30
CA THR A 10 32.16 0.46 -5.23
C THR A 10 33.41 -0.18 -5.83
N GLU A 11 34.54 0.50 -5.81
CA GLU A 11 35.81 0.04 -6.35
C GLU A 11 36.20 -1.37 -5.84
N LEU A 12 35.93 -1.64 -4.56
CA LEU A 12 36.14 -2.95 -3.94
C LEU A 12 35.25 -4.03 -4.58
N LEU A 13 33.99 -3.73 -4.87
CA LEU A 13 33.05 -4.68 -5.49
C LEU A 13 33.47 -4.99 -6.93
N ASN A 14 33.85 -3.96 -7.70
CA ASN A 14 34.34 -4.09 -9.06
C ASN A 14 35.61 -4.96 -9.13
N LYS A 15 36.52 -4.79 -8.17
CA LYS A 15 37.74 -5.62 -8.08
C LYS A 15 37.39 -7.09 -7.80
N LYS A 16 36.48 -7.37 -6.89
CA LYS A 16 36.01 -8.74 -6.58
C LYS A 16 35.32 -9.38 -7.78
N VAL A 17 34.44 -8.65 -8.46
CA VAL A 17 33.68 -9.15 -9.62
C VAL A 17 34.64 -9.45 -10.77
N ARG A 18 35.62 -8.57 -11.06
CA ARG A 18 36.65 -8.84 -12.07
C ARG A 18 37.47 -10.07 -11.76
N PHE A 19 37.77 -10.36 -10.51
CA PHE A 19 38.51 -11.53 -10.08
C PHE A 19 37.73 -12.83 -10.31
N ILE A 20 36.41 -12.86 -10.01
CA ILE A 20 35.60 -14.09 -10.12
C ILE A 20 35.02 -14.30 -11.52
N ARG A 21 34.91 -13.26 -12.35
CA ARG A 21 34.31 -13.31 -13.69
C ARG A 21 34.84 -14.43 -14.59
N PRO A 22 36.18 -14.64 -14.74
CA PRO A 22 36.71 -15.66 -15.62
C PRO A 22 36.25 -17.08 -15.30
N TYR A 23 35.89 -17.36 -14.03
CA TYR A 23 35.44 -18.68 -13.61
C TYR A 23 34.01 -18.97 -14.06
N PHE A 24 33.28 -17.95 -14.49
CA PHE A 24 31.87 -18.05 -14.90
C PHE A 24 31.62 -17.74 -16.38
N ASP A 25 32.65 -17.34 -17.12
CA ASP A 25 32.53 -16.96 -18.54
C ASP A 25 32.10 -18.14 -19.45
N SER A 26 32.29 -19.39 -19.00
CA SER A 26 31.82 -20.59 -19.71
C SER A 26 30.42 -21.04 -19.35
N ILE A 27 29.76 -20.35 -18.41
CA ILE A 27 28.41 -20.70 -17.93
C ILE A 27 27.40 -19.87 -18.71
N SER A 28 26.29 -20.51 -19.16
CA SER A 28 25.23 -19.85 -19.87
C SER A 28 24.60 -18.72 -19.05
N ASP A 29 24.35 -17.58 -19.66
CA ASP A 29 23.63 -16.44 -19.07
C ASP A 29 22.08 -16.65 -19.03
N ASP A 30 21.59 -17.72 -19.67
CA ASP A 30 20.17 -18.06 -19.72
C ASP A 30 19.68 -18.73 -18.41
N ILE A 31 19.59 -17.94 -17.35
CA ILE A 31 19.09 -18.40 -16.05
C ILE A 31 17.67 -17.85 -15.86
N CYS A 32 16.68 -18.76 -15.86
CA CYS A 32 15.31 -18.45 -15.48
C CYS A 32 15.03 -18.88 -14.04
N VAL A 33 14.33 -18.04 -13.25
CA VAL A 33 13.92 -18.36 -11.87
C VAL A 33 13.17 -19.70 -11.78
N ARG A 34 12.44 -20.07 -12.83
CA ARG A 34 11.68 -21.33 -12.89
C ARG A 34 12.57 -22.58 -12.99
N THR A 35 13.84 -22.42 -13.38
CA THR A 35 14.79 -23.54 -13.55
C THR A 35 15.64 -23.80 -12.31
N ILE A 36 15.63 -22.91 -11.33
CA ILE A 36 16.35 -23.13 -10.07
C ILE A 36 15.54 -24.07 -9.21
N LYS A 37 15.86 -25.36 -9.35
CA LYS A 37 15.32 -26.39 -8.46
C LYS A 37 15.91 -26.23 -7.06
N THR A 38 15.15 -26.61 -6.04
CA THR A 38 15.63 -26.68 -4.66
C THR A 38 16.89 -27.56 -4.61
N TYR A 39 18.00 -26.94 -4.34
CA TYR A 39 19.27 -27.64 -4.17
C TYR A 39 19.28 -28.33 -2.82
N LYS A 40 19.34 -29.67 -2.80
CA LYS A 40 19.65 -30.43 -1.59
C LYS A 40 21.16 -30.38 -1.40
N GLY A 41 21.60 -29.48 -0.53
CA GLY A 41 23.00 -29.19 -0.35
C GLY A 41 23.84 -30.39 0.08
N ASN A 42 25.02 -30.48 -0.49
CA ASN A 42 26.07 -31.36 0.03
C ASN A 42 26.63 -30.72 1.32
N PRO A 43 26.70 -31.48 2.45
CA PRO A 43 27.22 -30.96 3.73
C PRO A 43 28.62 -30.37 3.66
N VAL A 44 29.39 -30.78 2.66
CA VAL A 44 30.76 -30.28 2.42
C VAL A 44 30.79 -28.84 1.93
N TYR A 45 29.68 -28.35 1.32
CA TYR A 45 29.59 -27.03 0.72
C TYR A 45 28.49 -26.21 1.39
N ARG A 46 28.59 -25.98 2.69
CA ARG A 46 27.57 -25.23 3.48
C ARG A 46 27.27 -23.82 2.92
N ASP A 47 28.29 -23.16 2.41
CA ASP A 47 28.20 -21.79 1.90
C ASP A 47 27.42 -21.74 0.57
N TYR A 48 27.28 -22.84 -0.15
CA TYR A 48 26.50 -22.90 -1.39
C TYR A 48 24.99 -22.72 -1.15
N ASN A 49 24.47 -23.19 -0.03
CA ASN A 49 23.05 -23.01 0.29
C ASN A 49 22.72 -21.54 0.44
N GLN A 50 23.56 -20.82 1.18
CA GLN A 50 23.39 -19.39 1.40
C GLN A 50 23.57 -18.61 0.08
N ALA A 51 24.54 -18.98 -0.74
CA ALA A 51 24.76 -18.37 -2.06
C ALA A 51 23.55 -18.58 -3.00
N ILE A 52 22.92 -19.77 -2.97
CA ILE A 52 21.73 -20.08 -3.76
C ILE A 52 20.52 -19.29 -3.26
N GLU A 53 20.32 -19.17 -1.94
CA GLU A 53 19.26 -18.35 -1.37
C GLU A 53 19.41 -16.87 -1.78
N PHE A 54 20.60 -16.31 -1.73
CA PHE A 54 20.86 -14.95 -2.21
C PHE A 54 20.67 -14.83 -3.73
N ALA A 55 21.08 -15.81 -4.50
CA ALA A 55 20.85 -15.82 -5.94
C ALA A 55 19.35 -15.88 -6.27
N GLN A 56 18.58 -16.69 -5.57
CA GLN A 56 17.12 -16.74 -5.72
C GLN A 56 16.47 -15.41 -5.36
N LEU A 57 16.88 -14.78 -4.25
CA LEU A 57 16.38 -13.45 -3.85
C LEU A 57 16.70 -12.38 -4.91
N LEU A 58 17.92 -12.38 -5.45
CA LEU A 58 18.32 -11.46 -6.50
C LEU A 58 17.54 -11.71 -7.79
N LEU A 59 17.39 -12.95 -8.21
CA LEU A 59 16.62 -13.30 -9.40
C LEU A 59 15.12 -12.97 -9.23
N HIS A 60 14.53 -13.22 -8.07
CA HIS A 60 13.16 -12.81 -7.80
C HIS A 60 13.00 -11.29 -7.86
N ARG A 61 13.95 -10.55 -7.34
CA ARG A 61 13.90 -9.08 -7.35
C ARG A 61 14.08 -8.49 -8.74
N TYR A 62 14.88 -9.13 -9.60
CA TYR A 62 15.25 -8.62 -10.92
C TYR A 62 14.61 -9.37 -12.10
N SER A 63 13.97 -10.53 -11.89
CA SER A 63 13.40 -11.34 -12.98
C SER A 63 12.17 -10.71 -13.64
N TYR A 64 11.50 -9.78 -12.97
CA TYR A 64 10.40 -9.04 -13.60
C TYR A 64 10.88 -8.10 -14.70
N ASP A 65 12.14 -7.73 -14.70
CA ASP A 65 12.71 -6.77 -15.64
C ASP A 65 13.36 -7.39 -16.86
N ILE A 66 13.87 -8.62 -16.74
CA ILE A 66 14.68 -9.27 -17.79
C ILE A 66 13.86 -9.62 -19.03
N THR A 67 12.58 -9.86 -18.90
CA THR A 67 11.71 -10.20 -20.04
C THR A 67 11.18 -8.98 -20.80
N THR A 68 11.27 -7.78 -20.22
CA THR A 68 10.70 -6.55 -20.79
C THR A 68 11.77 -5.55 -21.27
N ILE A 69 13.02 -5.69 -20.85
CA ILE A 69 14.13 -4.76 -21.17
C ILE A 69 15.06 -5.35 -22.24
N GLY A 70 14.50 -5.84 -23.30
CA GLY A 70 15.29 -6.01 -24.52
C GLY A 70 15.30 -4.71 -25.30
N GLN A 71 16.26 -3.82 -25.08
CA GLN A 71 16.73 -2.81 -26.05
C GLN A 71 17.03 -1.39 -25.54
N ASN A 72 16.89 -1.04 -24.27
CA ASN A 72 17.31 0.30 -23.83
C ASN A 72 18.17 0.25 -22.56
N ASP A 73 19.25 1.03 -22.56
CA ASP A 73 20.19 1.24 -21.44
C ASP A 73 19.52 1.92 -20.24
N ILE A 74 18.64 1.18 -19.51
CA ILE A 74 18.06 1.67 -18.26
C ILE A 74 18.93 1.19 -17.12
N SER A 75 19.56 2.12 -16.43
CA SER A 75 20.53 1.84 -15.35
C SER A 75 19.91 1.34 -14.04
N THR A 76 18.59 1.38 -13.91
CA THR A 76 17.85 0.91 -12.72
C THR A 76 16.64 0.08 -13.12
N PRO A 77 16.42 -1.09 -12.50
CA PRO A 77 15.23 -1.87 -12.77
C PRO A 77 13.98 -1.04 -12.39
N PRO A 78 12.99 -0.88 -13.28
CA PRO A 78 11.75 -0.25 -12.92
C PRO A 78 11.06 -1.09 -11.85
N PHE A 79 10.74 -0.49 -10.74
CA PHE A 79 9.87 -1.09 -9.76
C PHE A 79 8.63 -0.21 -9.62
N TRP A 80 7.48 -0.86 -9.57
CA TRP A 80 6.22 -0.17 -9.38
C TRP A 80 5.81 -0.23 -7.92
N ILE A 81 5.59 0.93 -7.33
CA ILE A 81 4.94 1.03 -6.03
C ILE A 81 3.52 1.49 -6.29
N ASP A 82 2.57 0.70 -5.86
CA ASP A 82 1.18 1.14 -5.79
C ASP A 82 1.05 2.16 -4.65
N THR A 83 1.15 3.43 -5.03
CA THR A 83 1.08 4.53 -4.08
C THR A 83 -0.28 4.67 -3.44
N SER A 84 -1.35 4.26 -4.12
CA SER A 84 -2.71 4.24 -3.56
C SER A 84 -2.78 3.23 -2.43
N LYS A 85 -2.28 2.02 -2.66
CA LYS A 85 -2.21 0.98 -1.63
C LYS A 85 -1.30 1.34 -0.46
N LEU A 86 -0.17 1.98 -0.76
CA LEU A 86 0.73 2.48 0.28
C LEU A 86 0.05 3.56 1.14
N PHE A 87 -0.72 4.44 0.53
CA PHE A 87 -1.48 5.46 1.22
C PHE A 87 -2.58 4.86 2.10
N GLU A 88 -3.32 3.88 1.61
CA GLU A 88 -4.29 3.14 2.40
C GLU A 88 -3.62 2.51 3.64
N LEU A 89 -2.50 1.81 3.48
CA LEU A 89 -1.77 1.21 4.61
C LEU A 89 -1.28 2.27 5.60
N TYR A 90 -0.85 3.42 5.12
CA TYR A 90 -0.44 4.54 5.97
C TYR A 90 -1.62 5.07 6.79
N VAL A 91 -2.78 5.30 6.17
CA VAL A 91 -4.02 5.71 6.85
C VAL A 91 -4.44 4.64 7.87
N PHE A 92 -4.43 3.36 7.47
CA PHE A 92 -4.77 2.26 8.36
C PHE A 92 -3.89 2.24 9.61
N HIS A 93 -2.59 2.42 9.43
CA HIS A 93 -1.65 2.47 10.55
C HIS A 93 -2.02 3.58 11.56
N HIS A 94 -2.37 4.78 11.06
CA HIS A 94 -2.79 5.88 11.93
C HIS A 94 -4.11 5.59 12.65
N LEU A 95 -5.11 5.09 11.92
CA LEU A 95 -6.40 4.72 12.53
C LEU A 95 -6.23 3.62 13.58
N ARG A 96 -5.45 2.58 13.29
CA ARG A 96 -5.22 1.46 14.21
C ARG A 96 -4.49 1.87 15.50
N ARG A 97 -3.68 2.91 15.46
CA ARG A 97 -3.01 3.44 16.68
C ARG A 97 -3.98 4.15 17.62
N VAL A 98 -5.04 4.74 17.08
CA VAL A 98 -6.04 5.47 17.85
C VAL A 98 -7.18 4.54 18.30
N PHE A 99 -7.68 3.72 17.38
CA PHE A 99 -8.82 2.83 17.59
C PHE A 99 -8.32 1.42 17.89
N THR A 100 -7.99 1.17 19.15
CA THR A 100 -7.39 -0.09 19.61
C THR A 100 -8.43 -1.11 20.09
N GLY A 101 -9.69 -0.69 20.24
CA GLY A 101 -10.79 -1.54 20.70
C GLY A 101 -11.10 -2.65 19.69
N LYS A 102 -11.67 -3.74 20.21
CA LYS A 102 -12.10 -4.85 19.38
C LYS A 102 -13.25 -4.38 18.47
N ASN A 103 -13.10 -4.56 17.16
CA ASN A 103 -14.10 -4.19 16.16
C ASN A 103 -14.37 -2.67 16.00
N GLU A 104 -13.54 -1.79 16.57
CA GLU A 104 -13.69 -0.35 16.33
C GLU A 104 -13.33 0.04 14.89
N ILE A 105 -12.38 -0.69 14.28
CA ILE A 105 -11.97 -0.50 12.89
C ILE A 105 -11.89 -1.84 12.17
N SER A 106 -12.46 -1.89 10.97
CA SER A 106 -12.30 -2.99 10.03
C SER A 106 -11.68 -2.48 8.74
N TYR A 107 -10.74 -3.23 8.17
CA TYR A 107 -9.97 -2.89 6.99
C TYR A 107 -10.29 -3.87 5.86
N HIS A 108 -10.44 -3.39 4.62
CA HIS A 108 -10.80 -4.17 3.44
C HIS A 108 -12.07 -5.01 3.63
N VAL A 109 -13.16 -4.32 3.98
CA VAL A 109 -14.44 -4.97 4.17
C VAL A 109 -15.09 -5.28 2.84
N ARG A 110 -15.33 -6.56 2.56
CA ARG A 110 -16.00 -7.01 1.34
C ARG A 110 -17.49 -7.13 1.56
N ALA A 111 -18.25 -6.45 0.72
CA ALA A 111 -19.70 -6.47 0.73
C ALA A 111 -20.24 -6.35 -0.70
N HIS A 112 -21.10 -7.27 -1.10
CA HIS A 112 -21.81 -7.24 -2.38
C HIS A 112 -20.93 -6.93 -3.61
N PHE A 113 -19.82 -7.72 -3.79
CA PHE A 113 -18.83 -7.56 -4.86
C PHE A 113 -18.03 -6.26 -4.84
N GLN A 114 -18.12 -5.50 -3.76
CA GLN A 114 -17.37 -4.28 -3.52
C GLN A 114 -16.46 -4.45 -2.31
N GLU A 115 -15.39 -3.68 -2.27
CA GLU A 115 -14.45 -3.66 -1.16
C GLU A 115 -14.26 -2.21 -0.71
N LEU A 116 -14.64 -1.92 0.52
CA LEU A 116 -14.42 -0.60 1.12
C LEU A 116 -13.14 -0.62 1.95
N ASP A 117 -12.44 0.49 2.00
CA ASP A 117 -11.15 0.57 2.67
C ASP A 117 -11.29 0.40 4.18
N TYR A 118 -12.16 1.19 4.83
CA TYR A 118 -12.31 1.09 6.28
C TYR A 118 -13.76 1.28 6.70
N LEU A 119 -14.16 0.49 7.69
CA LEU A 119 -15.37 0.68 8.47
C LEU A 119 -14.97 1.04 9.90
N LEU A 120 -15.36 2.23 10.35
CA LEU A 120 -15.00 2.76 11.66
C LEU A 120 -16.24 2.91 12.54
N LYS A 121 -16.22 2.27 13.71
CA LYS A 121 -17.28 2.35 14.72
C LYS A 121 -16.65 2.49 16.10
N PRO A 122 -16.12 3.68 16.45
CA PRO A 122 -15.63 3.91 17.81
C PRO A 122 -16.77 3.84 18.81
N GLU A 123 -16.51 3.26 19.97
CA GLU A 123 -17.51 3.06 21.02
C GLU A 123 -18.10 4.36 21.53
N LEU A 124 -17.28 5.42 21.57
CA LEU A 124 -17.67 6.73 22.12
C LEU A 124 -18.22 7.70 21.06
N TRP A 125 -18.21 7.32 19.79
CA TRP A 125 -18.75 8.19 18.75
C TRP A 125 -20.24 7.91 18.50
N PRO A 126 -21.04 8.96 18.26
CA PRO A 126 -22.48 8.79 18.03
C PRO A 126 -22.80 8.13 16.69
N ASN A 127 -21.87 8.16 15.73
CA ASN A 127 -22.11 7.66 14.39
C ASN A 127 -20.93 6.84 13.89
N PRO A 128 -21.18 5.73 13.17
CA PRO A 128 -20.15 5.02 12.44
C PRO A 128 -19.80 5.72 11.13
N TYR A 129 -18.61 5.41 10.60
CA TYR A 129 -18.09 5.94 9.35
C TYR A 129 -17.72 4.84 8.38
N VAL A 130 -18.12 5.02 7.13
CA VAL A 130 -17.52 4.40 5.97
C VAL A 130 -16.43 5.33 5.46
N ILE A 131 -15.20 4.84 5.39
CA ILE A 131 -14.03 5.66 5.06
C ILE A 131 -13.37 5.10 3.81
N ASP A 132 -12.98 5.99 2.92
CA ASP A 132 -12.29 5.69 1.68
C ASP A 132 -11.04 6.56 1.58
N ALA A 133 -9.90 5.94 1.30
CA ALA A 133 -8.59 6.61 1.20
C ALA A 133 -8.24 6.85 -0.26
N LYS A 134 -8.25 8.09 -0.69
CA LYS A 134 -7.94 8.45 -2.08
C LYS A 134 -6.61 9.19 -2.18
N TYR A 135 -5.60 8.53 -2.74
CA TYR A 135 -4.30 9.16 -3.04
C TYR A 135 -4.43 10.16 -4.20
N LYS A 136 -5.18 11.25 -3.93
CA LYS A 136 -5.47 12.30 -4.93
C LYS A 136 -5.31 13.68 -4.26
N PRO A 137 -4.15 14.34 -4.36
CA PRO A 137 -3.91 15.65 -3.69
C PRO A 137 -4.87 16.75 -4.13
N ARG A 138 -5.56 16.59 -5.27
CA ARG A 138 -6.57 17.52 -5.78
C ARG A 138 -7.84 17.64 -4.93
N TYR A 139 -8.04 16.78 -3.93
CA TYR A 139 -9.23 16.84 -3.06
C TYR A 139 -9.26 18.04 -2.12
N LYS A 140 -8.22 18.84 -2.10
CA LYS A 140 -8.15 20.06 -1.31
C LYS A 140 -9.29 21.03 -1.62
N GLU A 141 -9.63 21.20 -2.91
CA GLU A 141 -10.72 22.06 -3.34
C GLU A 141 -12.01 21.26 -3.57
N CYS A 142 -13.17 21.80 -3.12
CA CYS A 142 -14.46 21.13 -3.31
C CYS A 142 -14.83 20.88 -4.77
N LYS A 143 -14.36 21.74 -5.69
CA LYS A 143 -14.63 21.61 -7.13
C LYS A 143 -13.89 20.46 -7.81
N THR A 144 -12.87 19.92 -7.17
CA THR A 144 -12.00 18.87 -7.74
C THR A 144 -12.33 17.47 -7.25
N ILE A 145 -13.36 17.33 -6.42
CA ILE A 145 -13.81 16.04 -5.90
C ILE A 145 -14.46 15.24 -7.06
N SER A 146 -13.99 14.01 -7.24
CA SER A 146 -14.55 13.11 -8.26
C SER A 146 -15.96 12.68 -7.87
N LYS A 147 -16.88 12.80 -8.83
CA LYS A 147 -18.27 12.33 -8.65
C LYS A 147 -18.33 10.80 -8.48
N GLU A 148 -17.41 10.10 -9.11
CA GLU A 148 -17.27 8.64 -9.00
C GLU A 148 -16.91 8.24 -7.57
N ASP A 149 -15.92 8.90 -6.97
CA ASP A 149 -15.48 8.61 -5.61
C ASP A 149 -16.60 8.91 -4.58
N VAL A 150 -17.36 9.99 -4.82
CA VAL A 150 -18.53 10.31 -3.99
C VAL A 150 -19.61 9.24 -4.10
N ARG A 151 -19.89 8.77 -5.31
CA ARG A 151 -20.89 7.71 -5.53
C ARG A 151 -20.46 6.40 -4.90
N GLU A 152 -19.18 6.06 -5.03
CA GLU A 152 -18.59 4.86 -4.48
C GLU A 152 -18.73 4.83 -2.95
N VAL A 153 -18.20 5.83 -2.24
CA VAL A 153 -18.25 5.87 -0.78
C VAL A 153 -19.68 6.00 -0.25
N SER A 154 -20.55 6.74 -0.96
CA SER A 154 -21.97 6.86 -0.59
C SER A 154 -22.74 5.55 -0.83
N GLY A 155 -22.34 4.78 -1.85
CA GLY A 155 -22.89 3.45 -2.14
C GLY A 155 -22.57 2.47 -1.02
N TYR A 156 -21.33 2.45 -0.55
CA TYR A 156 -20.92 1.58 0.55
C TYR A 156 -21.75 1.78 1.82
N ALA A 157 -22.07 3.03 2.16
CA ALA A 157 -22.88 3.35 3.35
C ALA A 157 -24.34 2.86 3.28
N ARG A 158 -24.76 2.27 2.15
CA ARG A 158 -26.12 1.76 1.94
C ARG A 158 -26.17 0.25 1.75
N LEU A 159 -25.04 -0.44 1.85
CA LEU A 159 -25.01 -1.89 1.74
C LEU A 159 -25.56 -2.54 3.02
N SER A 160 -26.53 -3.44 2.92
CA SER A 160 -27.10 -4.17 4.05
C SER A 160 -26.04 -4.87 4.90
N LYS A 161 -25.01 -5.43 4.23
CA LYS A 161 -23.87 -6.05 4.92
C LYS A 161 -23.12 -5.08 5.84
N ILE A 162 -23.05 -3.81 5.51
CA ILE A 162 -22.42 -2.79 6.36
C ILE A 162 -23.24 -2.54 7.60
N TYR A 163 -24.58 -2.47 7.49
CA TYR A 163 -25.48 -2.37 8.64
C TYR A 163 -25.35 -3.60 9.56
N GLU A 164 -25.31 -4.81 8.98
CA GLU A 164 -25.08 -6.04 9.73
C GLU A 164 -23.76 -6.00 10.53
N LEU A 165 -22.65 -5.61 9.88
CA LEU A 165 -21.33 -5.51 10.52
C LEU A 165 -21.29 -4.42 11.63
N LEU A 166 -22.07 -3.37 11.46
CA LEU A 166 -22.23 -2.33 12.46
C LEU A 166 -23.23 -2.73 13.58
N GLY A 167 -23.93 -3.85 13.43
CA GLY A 167 -25.00 -4.24 14.34
C GLY A 167 -26.14 -3.23 14.37
N LEU A 168 -26.45 -2.64 13.21
CA LEU A 168 -27.54 -1.70 13.00
C LEU A 168 -28.65 -2.38 12.21
N ASP A 169 -29.89 -2.01 12.50
CA ASP A 169 -31.02 -2.31 11.65
C ASP A 169 -30.99 -1.44 10.38
N GLU A 170 -31.48 -1.94 9.25
CA GLU A 170 -31.54 -1.18 7.99
C GLU A 170 -32.43 0.09 8.12
N GLU A 171 -33.41 0.05 8.99
CA GLU A 171 -34.29 1.20 9.35
C GLU A 171 -33.73 2.06 10.51
N SER A 172 -32.52 1.78 10.95
CA SER A 172 -31.90 2.48 12.07
C SER A 172 -31.85 4.00 11.85
N ALA A 173 -32.25 4.75 12.85
CA ALA A 173 -32.12 6.20 12.87
C ALA A 173 -30.68 6.69 12.98
N ILE A 174 -29.72 5.79 13.31
CA ILE A 174 -28.29 6.11 13.40
C ILE A 174 -27.72 6.28 12.00
N PRO A 175 -27.29 7.48 11.63
CA PRO A 175 -26.77 7.70 10.30
C PRO A 175 -25.35 7.18 10.14
N ILE A 176 -25.08 6.45 9.07
CA ILE A 176 -23.72 6.14 8.64
C ILE A 176 -23.16 7.37 7.93
N LYS A 177 -22.04 7.88 8.42
CA LYS A 177 -21.31 8.99 7.80
C LYS A 177 -20.27 8.46 6.80
N CYS A 178 -20.02 9.22 5.74
CA CYS A 178 -18.99 8.92 4.74
C CYS A 178 -17.83 9.89 4.90
N LEU A 179 -16.59 9.39 4.85
CA LEU A 179 -15.40 10.19 4.98
C LEU A 179 -14.40 9.83 3.87
N ILE A 180 -13.93 10.82 3.13
CA ILE A 180 -12.82 10.68 2.19
C ILE A 180 -11.54 11.22 2.84
N ILE A 181 -10.51 10.38 2.91
CA ILE A 181 -9.19 10.77 3.40
C ILE A 181 -8.26 10.96 2.20
N TYR A 182 -7.55 12.09 2.14
CA TYR A 182 -6.65 12.40 1.04
C TYR A 182 -5.33 13.01 1.55
N PRO A 183 -4.23 12.96 0.76
CA PRO A 183 -2.98 13.60 1.13
C PRO A 183 -3.07 15.13 0.98
N ASP A 184 -2.65 15.85 2.03
CA ASP A 184 -2.60 17.31 2.06
C ASP A 184 -1.29 17.77 2.71
N GLN A 185 -0.32 18.19 1.90
CA GLN A 185 1.00 18.59 2.36
C GLN A 185 1.05 20.04 2.88
N ASP A 186 0.03 20.84 2.62
CA ASP A 186 -0.02 22.23 3.04
C ASP A 186 -0.49 22.40 4.50
N LYS A 187 -0.99 21.31 5.11
CA LYS A 187 -1.33 21.33 6.52
C LYS A 187 -0.07 21.41 7.39
N ASN A 188 -0.08 22.30 8.35
CA ASN A 188 1.03 22.46 9.29
C ASN A 188 1.12 21.31 10.28
N GLU A 189 0.00 20.67 10.58
CA GLU A 189 -0.11 19.60 11.56
C GLU A 189 -0.63 18.32 10.92
N PHE A 190 -0.19 17.18 11.47
CA PHE A 190 -0.81 15.90 11.16
C PHE A 190 -2.21 15.87 11.74
N PHE A 191 -3.19 15.50 10.94
CA PHE A 191 -4.52 15.25 11.46
C PHE A 191 -4.47 14.07 12.44
N THR A 192 -4.95 14.30 13.65
CA THR A 192 -5.00 13.28 14.69
C THR A 192 -6.45 12.92 14.95
N PHE A 193 -6.81 11.68 14.71
CA PHE A 193 -8.09 11.14 15.12
C PHE A 193 -8.14 11.08 16.65
N ASN A 194 -9.32 11.36 17.22
CA ASN A 194 -9.54 11.28 18.65
C ASN A 194 -10.57 10.19 18.94
N ARG A 195 -10.20 9.20 19.76
CA ARG A 195 -11.10 8.11 20.11
C ARG A 195 -12.27 8.55 20.98
N GLU A 196 -12.06 9.57 21.82
CA GLU A 196 -13.06 10.03 22.80
C GLU A 196 -14.10 10.96 22.19
N LYS A 197 -13.76 11.64 21.10
CA LYS A 197 -14.64 12.63 20.49
C LYS A 197 -14.65 12.50 18.96
N ASP A 198 -15.86 12.43 18.38
CA ASP A 198 -16.05 12.51 16.92
C ASP A 198 -15.50 13.85 16.40
N PRO A 199 -14.46 13.85 15.56
CA PRO A 199 -13.89 15.09 15.06
C PRO A 199 -14.84 15.82 14.14
N GLU A 200 -14.72 17.15 14.11
CA GLU A 200 -15.42 17.97 13.13
C GLU A 200 -14.68 17.93 11.79
N PHE A 201 -15.08 17.01 10.92
CA PHE A 201 -14.54 16.93 9.57
C PHE A 201 -15.15 17.99 8.65
N GLU A 202 -14.39 18.41 7.65
CA GLU A 202 -14.87 19.34 6.63
C GLU A 202 -15.98 18.68 5.80
N ARG A 203 -17.18 19.27 5.83
CA ARG A 203 -18.30 18.76 5.03
C ARG A 203 -18.12 19.10 3.55
N ILE A 204 -18.35 18.13 2.69
CA ILE A 204 -18.37 18.35 1.25
C ILE A 204 -19.69 19.04 0.88
N SER A 205 -19.59 20.25 0.34
CA SER A 205 -20.76 21.04 -0.07
C SER A 205 -21.63 20.32 -1.09
N GLY A 206 -22.96 20.41 -0.90
CA GLY A 206 -23.92 19.75 -1.79
C GLY A 206 -24.24 18.30 -1.42
N TYR A 207 -23.58 17.73 -0.43
CA TYR A 207 -23.84 16.35 0.01
C TYR A 207 -24.22 16.28 1.48
N VAL A 208 -25.05 15.29 1.81
CA VAL A 208 -25.48 15.01 3.19
C VAL A 208 -24.56 13.95 3.78
N ARG A 209 -24.02 14.22 4.99
CA ARG A 209 -23.20 13.26 5.76
C ARG A 209 -21.95 12.75 5.02
N LEU A 210 -21.44 13.56 4.10
CA LEU A 210 -20.21 13.29 3.37
C LEU A 210 -19.17 14.34 3.77
N TYR A 211 -18.02 13.85 4.21
CA TYR A 211 -16.94 14.64 4.78
C TYR A 211 -15.62 14.32 4.09
N LYS A 212 -14.66 15.21 4.24
CA LYS A 212 -13.29 14.99 3.81
C LYS A 212 -12.30 15.42 4.89
N VAL A 213 -11.14 14.80 4.87
CA VAL A 213 -10.02 15.21 5.71
C VAL A 213 -8.70 14.99 4.97
N GLY A 214 -7.88 16.03 4.95
CA GLY A 214 -6.51 15.95 4.44
C GLY A 214 -5.56 15.49 5.54
N ILE A 215 -4.65 14.58 5.22
CA ILE A 215 -3.57 14.16 6.11
C ILE A 215 -2.22 14.46 5.50
N LYS A 216 -1.29 14.90 6.34
CA LYS A 216 0.08 15.17 5.92
C LYS A 216 0.86 13.87 5.81
N LEU A 217 1.55 13.68 4.69
CA LEU A 217 2.46 12.56 4.52
C LEU A 217 3.85 12.88 5.11
N PRO A 218 4.58 11.87 5.58
CA PRO A 218 5.96 12.05 6.00
C PRO A 218 6.82 12.49 4.81
N LEU A 219 7.66 13.49 5.04
CA LEU A 219 8.67 13.88 4.06
C LEU A 219 9.94 13.06 4.35
N ILE A 220 10.51 12.49 3.30
CA ILE A 220 11.84 11.90 3.37
C ILE A 220 12.82 13.06 3.45
N LYS A 221 13.58 13.12 4.54
CA LYS A 221 14.67 14.10 4.71
C LYS A 221 15.94 13.59 4.06
#